data_d75401acae27bfdce4ba2ff188d2a3c4
#
_entry.id   d75401acae27bfdce4ba2ff188d2a3c4
#
_cell.length_a   1.000
_cell.length_b   1.000
_cell.length_c   1.000
_cell.angle_alpha   90.00
_cell.angle_beta   90.00
_cell.angle_gamma   90.00
#
_symmetry.space_group_name_H-M   'P 1'
#
loop_
_entity.id
_entity.type
_entity.pdbx_description
1 polymer ?
#
loop_
_entity_poly.entity_id
_entity_poly.type
_entity_poly.pdbx_seq_one_letter_code
_entity_poly.pdbx_strand_id
1 'polypeptide(L)'
;SRGLGDVYKRQGLIYGMGVFGLAKTLDISRDAAKLYIDRYFARYPGVADYMERIKQEALEQGYVETVFGRRLWFKEIQGAKGPRRANAERQAINAPMQGTAADLIKMAMVAVQKFIDEKKLKSLMIMQVHDELVLEVPEAEKDLMRQALPELMSGVAELSVPLIAEVAVGENWRDAE
;
A
#
# COMPACT_ATOMS: atom_id res chain seq x y z
N SER A 1 -4.01 13.24 -20.22
CA SER A 1 -4.95 13.22 -19.09
C SER A 1 -5.86 11.98 -19.01
N ARG A 2 -5.89 11.08 -20.02
CA ARG A 2 -6.69 9.84 -19.95
C ARG A 2 -6.09 8.76 -19.04
N GLY A 3 -4.78 8.72 -18.83
CA GLY A 3 -4.11 7.70 -18.02
C GLY A 3 -4.32 7.86 -16.51
N LEU A 4 -4.24 9.06 -15.96
CA LEU A 4 -4.42 9.34 -14.53
C LEU A 4 -5.82 8.98 -14.03
N GLY A 5 -6.88 9.31 -14.80
CA GLY A 5 -8.24 8.94 -14.44
C GLY A 5 -8.48 7.43 -14.34
N ASP A 6 -7.80 6.63 -15.14
CA ASP A 6 -7.94 5.16 -15.12
C ASP A 6 -7.20 4.52 -13.94
N VAL A 7 -6.10 5.09 -13.47
CA VAL A 7 -5.38 4.64 -12.28
C VAL A 7 -6.24 4.89 -11.03
N TYR A 8 -6.78 6.10 -10.86
CA TYR A 8 -7.67 6.42 -9.74
C TYR A 8 -8.93 5.54 -9.70
N LYS A 9 -9.50 5.23 -10.87
CA LYS A 9 -10.67 4.33 -10.99
C LYS A 9 -10.34 2.93 -10.47
N ARG A 10 -9.22 2.36 -10.89
CA ARG A 10 -8.78 1.01 -10.50
C ARG A 10 -8.45 0.96 -9.01
N GLN A 11 -7.72 1.93 -8.50
CA GLN A 11 -7.43 2.03 -7.06
C GLN A 11 -8.70 2.11 -6.22
N GLY A 12 -9.66 2.98 -6.58
CA GLY A 12 -10.92 3.09 -5.86
C GLY A 12 -11.67 1.75 -5.77
N LEU A 13 -11.70 0.96 -6.84
CA LEU A 13 -12.35 -0.35 -6.84
C LEU A 13 -11.62 -1.37 -5.98
N ILE A 14 -10.30 -1.42 -6.04
CA ILE A 14 -9.48 -2.30 -5.20
C ILE A 14 -9.69 -1.97 -3.71
N TYR A 15 -9.86 -0.69 -3.38
CA TYR A 15 -10.19 -0.23 -2.02
C TYR A 15 -11.67 -0.36 -1.64
N GLY A 16 -12.47 -1.11 -2.41
CA GLY A 16 -13.86 -1.42 -2.08
C GLY A 16 -14.84 -0.27 -2.32
N MET A 17 -14.54 0.63 -3.26
CA MET A 17 -15.48 1.68 -3.66
C MET A 17 -16.71 1.07 -4.36
N GLY A 18 -17.90 1.33 -3.82
CA GLY A 18 -19.15 0.89 -4.42
C GLY A 18 -19.64 1.79 -5.56
N VAL A 19 -20.75 1.38 -6.20
CA VAL A 19 -21.38 2.09 -7.34
C VAL A 19 -21.62 3.58 -7.07
N PHE A 20 -22.11 3.92 -5.88
CA PHE A 20 -22.40 5.31 -5.51
C PHE A 20 -21.12 6.17 -5.45
N GLY A 21 -20.08 5.65 -4.81
CA GLY A 21 -18.78 6.33 -4.72
C GLY A 21 -18.16 6.53 -6.09
N LEU A 22 -18.16 5.48 -6.92
CA LEU A 22 -17.60 5.54 -8.27
C LEU A 22 -18.38 6.53 -9.16
N ALA A 23 -19.71 6.49 -9.13
CA ALA A 23 -20.56 7.39 -9.88
C ALA A 23 -20.28 8.87 -9.54
N LYS A 24 -20.16 9.17 -8.23
CA LYS A 24 -19.84 10.51 -7.75
C LYS A 24 -18.43 10.96 -8.13
N THR A 25 -17.43 10.08 -8.01
CA THR A 25 -16.03 10.42 -8.31
C THR A 25 -15.78 10.66 -9.79
N LEU A 26 -16.54 9.97 -10.66
CA LEU A 26 -16.36 10.05 -12.11
C LEU A 26 -17.38 10.97 -12.80
N ASP A 27 -18.34 11.52 -12.05
CA ASP A 27 -19.46 12.30 -12.57
C ASP A 27 -20.23 11.55 -13.69
N ILE A 28 -20.56 10.26 -13.40
CA ILE A 28 -21.31 9.40 -14.32
C ILE A 28 -22.58 8.88 -13.66
N SER A 29 -23.52 8.35 -14.49
CA SER A 29 -24.70 7.69 -13.96
C SER A 29 -24.39 6.44 -13.12
N ARG A 30 -25.27 6.07 -12.21
CA ARG A 30 -25.13 4.84 -11.40
C ARG A 30 -25.08 3.58 -12.26
N ASP A 31 -25.85 3.57 -13.36
CA ASP A 31 -25.86 2.42 -14.29
C ASP A 31 -24.52 2.29 -15.02
N ALA A 32 -23.93 3.41 -15.46
CA ALA A 32 -22.61 3.42 -16.05
C ALA A 32 -21.53 2.98 -15.04
N ALA A 33 -21.60 3.45 -13.80
CA ALA A 33 -20.70 3.02 -12.73
C ALA A 33 -20.84 1.52 -12.42
N LYS A 34 -22.08 1.01 -12.37
CA LYS A 34 -22.34 -0.43 -12.17
C LYS A 34 -21.74 -1.26 -13.30
N LEU A 35 -22.00 -0.88 -14.54
CA LEU A 35 -21.45 -1.57 -15.70
C LEU A 35 -19.91 -1.58 -15.71
N TYR A 36 -19.28 -0.49 -15.27
CA TYR A 36 -17.82 -0.40 -15.14
C TYR A 36 -17.31 -1.39 -14.08
N ILE A 37 -17.95 -1.44 -12.91
CA ILE A 37 -17.60 -2.37 -11.83
C ILE A 37 -17.76 -3.83 -12.29
N ASP A 38 -18.88 -4.16 -12.92
CA ASP A 38 -19.18 -5.52 -13.40
C ASP A 38 -18.11 -5.97 -14.43
N ARG A 39 -17.72 -5.09 -15.37
CA ARG A 39 -16.65 -5.36 -16.34
C ARG A 39 -15.28 -5.49 -15.69
N TYR A 40 -14.99 -4.69 -14.67
CA TYR A 40 -13.72 -4.75 -13.94
C TYR A 40 -13.56 -6.11 -13.25
N PHE A 41 -14.55 -6.56 -12.50
CA PHE A 41 -14.49 -7.85 -11.80
C PHE A 41 -14.58 -9.04 -12.75
N ALA A 42 -15.28 -8.92 -13.88
CA ALA A 42 -15.25 -9.93 -14.93
C ALA A 42 -13.85 -10.08 -15.55
N ARG A 43 -13.10 -8.97 -15.67
CA ARG A 43 -11.73 -8.98 -16.19
C ARG A 43 -10.70 -9.44 -15.16
N TYR A 44 -10.96 -9.17 -13.88
CA TYR A 44 -10.06 -9.46 -12.75
C TYR A 44 -10.81 -10.23 -11.64
N PRO A 45 -11.23 -11.48 -11.91
CA PRO A 45 -12.03 -12.25 -10.93
C PRO A 45 -11.29 -12.49 -9.62
N GLY A 46 -9.96 -12.68 -9.65
CA GLY A 46 -9.16 -12.86 -8.44
C GLY A 46 -9.21 -11.67 -7.45
N VAL A 47 -9.54 -10.45 -7.93
CA VAL A 47 -9.75 -9.30 -7.05
C VAL A 47 -11.07 -9.46 -6.28
N ALA A 48 -12.14 -9.89 -6.96
CA ALA A 48 -13.43 -10.16 -6.32
C ALA A 48 -13.31 -11.29 -5.29
N ASP A 49 -12.64 -12.38 -5.66
CA ASP A 49 -12.40 -13.54 -4.80
C ASP A 49 -11.58 -13.14 -3.55
N TYR A 50 -10.54 -12.33 -3.72
CA TYR A 50 -9.76 -11.77 -2.61
C TYR A 50 -10.66 -10.97 -1.66
N MET A 51 -11.45 -10.05 -2.18
CA MET A 51 -12.31 -9.19 -1.36
C MET A 51 -13.31 -10.01 -0.56
N GLU A 52 -13.93 -11.02 -1.18
CA GLU A 52 -14.91 -11.85 -0.50
C GLU A 52 -14.26 -12.74 0.57
N ARG A 53 -13.12 -13.34 0.26
CA ARG A 53 -12.34 -14.14 1.21
C ARG A 53 -11.93 -13.31 2.44
N ILE A 54 -11.40 -12.10 2.25
CA ILE A 54 -10.97 -11.24 3.37
C ILE A 54 -12.13 -10.81 4.25
N LYS A 55 -13.31 -10.51 3.66
CA LYS A 55 -14.51 -10.22 4.45
C LYS A 55 -14.93 -11.42 5.31
N GLN A 56 -14.89 -12.61 4.73
CA GLN A 56 -15.25 -13.84 5.43
C GLN A 56 -14.27 -14.12 6.58
N GLU A 57 -12.98 -14.04 6.33
CA GLU A 57 -11.95 -14.19 7.35
C GLU A 57 -12.13 -13.19 8.51
N ALA A 58 -12.37 -11.91 8.20
CA ALA A 58 -12.62 -10.89 9.22
C ALA A 58 -13.86 -11.18 10.06
N LEU A 59 -14.93 -11.68 9.43
CA LEU A 59 -16.17 -12.06 10.12
C LEU A 59 -16.01 -13.27 11.04
N GLU A 60 -15.31 -14.30 10.58
CA GLU A 60 -15.15 -15.56 11.30
C GLU A 60 -14.13 -15.42 12.45
N GLN A 61 -12.99 -14.82 12.17
CA GLN A 61 -11.86 -14.79 13.08
C GLN A 61 -11.79 -13.48 13.88
N GLY A 62 -12.43 -12.39 13.41
CA GLY A 62 -12.34 -11.05 13.99
C GLY A 62 -11.01 -10.35 13.67
N TYR A 63 -10.20 -10.87 12.76
CA TYR A 63 -8.97 -10.27 12.28
C TYR A 63 -8.67 -10.70 10.85
N VAL A 64 -7.75 -9.98 10.21
CA VAL A 64 -7.10 -10.36 8.94
C VAL A 64 -5.58 -10.29 9.13
N GLU A 65 -4.80 -10.89 8.23
CA GLU A 65 -3.34 -10.95 8.36
C GLU A 65 -2.63 -10.26 7.19
N THR A 66 -1.47 -9.67 7.47
CA THR A 66 -0.52 -9.24 6.43
C THR A 66 0.14 -10.47 5.79
N VAL A 67 0.85 -10.28 4.68
CA VAL A 67 1.65 -11.35 4.04
C VAL A 67 2.68 -11.95 5.02
N PHE A 68 3.10 -11.20 6.03
CA PHE A 68 4.05 -11.62 7.06
C PHE A 68 3.37 -12.18 8.33
N GLY A 69 2.05 -12.38 8.32
CA GLY A 69 1.30 -13.00 9.42
C GLY A 69 0.97 -12.03 10.58
N ARG A 70 1.18 -10.72 10.42
CA ARG A 70 0.76 -9.77 11.45
C ARG A 70 -0.76 -9.60 11.42
N ARG A 71 -1.40 -9.79 12.58
CA ARG A 71 -2.85 -9.70 12.75
C ARG A 71 -3.34 -8.27 12.92
N LEU A 72 -4.40 -7.95 12.18
CA LEU A 72 -5.10 -6.67 12.19
C LEU A 72 -6.54 -6.94 12.65
N TRP A 73 -6.91 -6.45 13.83
CA TRP A 73 -8.15 -6.83 14.50
C TRP A 73 -9.35 -5.98 14.08
N PHE A 74 -10.48 -6.65 13.81
CA PHE A 74 -11.76 -6.07 13.41
C PHE A 74 -12.90 -6.65 14.23
N LYS A 75 -12.77 -6.72 15.56
CA LYS A 75 -13.76 -7.34 16.47
C LYS A 75 -15.16 -6.76 16.32
N GLU A 76 -15.27 -5.47 15.99
CA GLU A 76 -16.53 -4.77 15.77
C GLU A 76 -17.31 -5.28 14.54
N ILE A 77 -16.65 -5.94 13.57
CA ILE A 77 -17.30 -6.41 12.34
C ILE A 77 -18.38 -7.48 12.64
N GLN A 78 -18.17 -8.30 13.66
CA GLN A 78 -19.06 -9.40 14.02
C GLN A 78 -20.42 -8.94 14.54
N GLY A 79 -20.49 -7.75 15.18
CA GLY A 79 -21.72 -7.16 15.69
C GLY A 79 -22.30 -6.04 14.83
N ALA A 80 -21.56 -5.58 13.83
CA ALA A 80 -21.95 -4.45 13.01
C ALA A 80 -23.08 -4.78 12.02
N LYS A 81 -23.96 -3.81 11.77
CA LYS A 81 -25.06 -3.90 10.78
C LYS A 81 -25.08 -2.65 9.89
N GLY A 82 -25.65 -2.80 8.70
CA GLY A 82 -25.86 -1.68 7.77
C GLY A 82 -24.56 -0.94 7.41
N PRO A 83 -24.56 0.41 7.42
CA PRO A 83 -23.41 1.22 7.01
C PRO A 83 -22.14 0.98 7.82
N ARG A 84 -22.28 0.66 9.13
CA ARG A 84 -21.13 0.35 10.00
C ARG A 84 -20.43 -0.92 9.55
N ARG A 85 -21.22 -1.97 9.22
CA ARG A 85 -20.67 -3.21 8.69
C ARG A 85 -19.95 -3.00 7.35
N ALA A 86 -20.59 -2.31 6.41
CA ALA A 86 -20.00 -2.02 5.10
C ALA A 86 -18.66 -1.24 5.23
N ASN A 87 -18.56 -0.33 6.20
CA ASN A 87 -17.33 0.38 6.47
C ASN A 87 -16.24 -0.53 7.07
N ALA A 88 -16.59 -1.38 8.03
CA ALA A 88 -15.67 -2.35 8.63
C ALA A 88 -15.16 -3.37 7.60
N GLU A 89 -16.04 -3.88 6.73
CA GLU A 89 -15.66 -4.77 5.62
C GLU A 89 -14.68 -4.12 4.66
N ARG A 90 -14.91 -2.84 4.29
CA ARG A 90 -13.99 -2.10 3.44
C ARG A 90 -12.63 -1.88 4.10
N GLN A 91 -12.61 -1.57 5.39
CA GLN A 91 -11.36 -1.45 6.14
C GLN A 91 -10.62 -2.79 6.21
N ALA A 92 -11.33 -3.89 6.45
CA ALA A 92 -10.75 -5.23 6.47
C ALA A 92 -10.14 -5.64 5.12
N ILE A 93 -10.79 -5.33 4.00
CA ILE A 93 -10.25 -5.60 2.65
C ILE A 93 -8.92 -4.87 2.42
N ASN A 94 -8.80 -3.63 2.90
CA ASN A 94 -7.60 -2.82 2.71
C ASN A 94 -6.46 -3.17 3.66
N ALA A 95 -6.80 -3.67 4.84
CA ALA A 95 -5.86 -3.87 5.93
C ALA A 95 -4.67 -4.81 5.60
N PRO A 96 -4.84 -5.95 4.92
CA PRO A 96 -3.71 -6.81 4.55
C PRO A 96 -2.70 -6.10 3.65
N MET A 97 -3.16 -5.34 2.66
CA MET A 97 -2.28 -4.60 1.74
C MET A 97 -1.57 -3.46 2.45
N GLN A 98 -2.31 -2.60 3.15
CA GLN A 98 -1.73 -1.46 3.90
C GLN A 98 -0.81 -1.94 5.03
N GLY A 99 -1.21 -3.01 5.73
CA GLY A 99 -0.39 -3.61 6.77
C GLY A 99 0.89 -4.23 6.22
N THR A 100 0.83 -4.90 5.08
CA THR A 100 2.01 -5.45 4.40
C THR A 100 2.96 -4.33 3.96
N ALA A 101 2.45 -3.24 3.40
CA ALA A 101 3.26 -2.07 3.06
C ALA A 101 3.96 -1.49 4.29
N ALA A 102 3.26 -1.39 5.43
CA ALA A 102 3.85 -0.96 6.68
C ALA A 102 4.91 -1.94 7.24
N ASP A 103 4.77 -3.22 7.01
CA ASP A 103 5.80 -4.21 7.38
C ASP A 103 7.03 -4.05 6.48
N LEU A 104 6.84 -3.93 5.17
CA LEU A 104 7.92 -3.74 4.20
C LEU A 104 8.76 -2.50 4.51
N ILE A 105 8.12 -1.34 4.73
CA ILE A 105 8.87 -0.11 5.03
C ILE A 105 9.65 -0.22 6.34
N LYS A 106 9.12 -0.89 7.36
CA LYS A 106 9.85 -1.13 8.61
C LYS A 106 11.05 -2.07 8.42
N MET A 107 10.89 -3.11 7.62
CA MET A 107 12.00 -3.99 7.27
C MET A 107 13.07 -3.24 6.48
N ALA A 108 12.67 -2.37 5.54
CA ALA A 108 13.57 -1.50 4.80
C ALA A 108 14.32 -0.53 5.73
N MET A 109 13.63 0.10 6.70
CA MET A 109 14.29 0.96 7.70
C MET A 109 15.39 0.22 8.46
N VAL A 110 15.10 -1.01 8.91
CA VAL A 110 16.08 -1.84 9.63
C VAL A 110 17.27 -2.19 8.73
N ALA A 111 17.01 -2.58 7.48
CA ALA A 111 18.07 -2.93 6.54
C ALA A 111 18.98 -1.73 6.21
N VAL A 112 18.39 -0.56 5.96
CA VAL A 112 19.11 0.68 5.69
C VAL A 112 19.93 1.11 6.90
N GLN A 113 19.35 1.10 8.11
CA GLN A 113 20.07 1.47 9.32
C GLN A 113 21.26 0.53 9.57
N LYS A 114 21.05 -0.78 9.44
CA LYS A 114 22.11 -1.77 9.57
C LYS A 114 23.27 -1.51 8.58
N PHE A 115 22.97 -1.19 7.35
CA PHE A 115 23.98 -0.85 6.34
C PHE A 115 24.78 0.40 6.73
N ILE A 116 24.11 1.46 7.21
CA ILE A 116 24.74 2.69 7.70
C ILE A 116 25.71 2.37 8.84
N ASP A 117 25.27 1.58 9.81
CA ASP A 117 26.07 1.21 10.99
C ASP A 117 27.27 0.33 10.63
N GLU A 118 27.08 -0.71 9.81
CA GLU A 118 28.14 -1.62 9.37
C GLU A 118 29.21 -0.93 8.54
N LYS A 119 28.81 0.01 7.68
CA LYS A 119 29.72 0.82 6.87
C LYS A 119 30.28 2.04 7.62
N LYS A 120 29.84 2.27 8.86
CA LYS A 120 30.21 3.44 9.69
C LYS A 120 30.02 4.77 8.96
N LEU A 121 28.89 4.88 8.24
CA LEU A 121 28.55 6.08 7.49
C LEU A 121 28.04 7.17 8.44
N LYS A 122 28.14 8.42 7.97
CA LYS A 122 27.59 9.60 8.65
C LYS A 122 26.18 9.94 8.18
N SER A 123 25.68 9.23 7.19
CA SER A 123 24.30 9.35 6.70
C SER A 123 23.31 9.06 7.82
N LEU A 124 22.21 9.82 7.88
CA LEU A 124 21.18 9.71 8.89
C LEU A 124 19.81 9.50 8.25
N MET A 125 19.10 8.47 8.66
CA MET A 125 17.68 8.32 8.33
C MET A 125 16.87 9.20 9.27
N ILE A 126 16.31 10.31 8.73
CA ILE A 126 15.69 11.36 9.54
C ILE A 126 14.17 11.27 9.59
N MET A 127 13.54 10.69 8.56
CA MET A 127 12.07 10.67 8.49
C MET A 127 11.58 9.49 7.65
N GLN A 128 10.39 8.99 7.99
CA GLN A 128 9.61 8.06 7.17
C GLN A 128 8.23 8.70 6.92
N VAL A 129 7.86 8.82 5.65
CA VAL A 129 6.59 9.43 5.23
C VAL A 129 5.94 8.50 4.22
N HIS A 130 4.73 8.00 4.53
CA HIS A 130 4.02 7.02 3.71
C HIS A 130 4.88 5.78 3.39
N ASP A 131 5.38 5.67 2.18
CA ASP A 131 6.23 4.61 1.63
C ASP A 131 7.65 5.08 1.31
N GLU A 132 8.02 6.27 1.77
CA GLU A 132 9.32 6.89 1.54
C GLU A 132 10.19 6.92 2.80
N LEU A 133 11.51 6.82 2.60
CA LEU A 133 12.52 7.10 3.61
C LEU A 133 13.31 8.35 3.20
N VAL A 134 13.40 9.30 4.11
CA VAL A 134 14.18 10.52 3.91
C VAL A 134 15.46 10.42 4.72
N LEU A 135 16.60 10.65 4.03
CA LEU A 135 17.93 10.59 4.63
C LEU A 135 18.68 11.89 4.41
N GLU A 136 19.41 12.32 5.42
CA GLU A 136 20.51 13.29 5.25
C GLU A 136 21.78 12.53 4.94
N VAL A 137 22.39 12.85 3.78
CA VAL A 137 23.55 12.13 3.27
C VAL A 137 24.67 13.10 2.96
N PRO A 138 25.86 12.97 3.60
CA PRO A 138 27.03 13.75 3.23
C PRO A 138 27.42 13.53 1.76
N GLU A 139 27.92 14.56 1.10
CA GLU A 139 28.28 14.51 -0.34
C GLU A 139 29.23 13.35 -0.67
N ALA A 140 30.18 13.05 0.24
CA ALA A 140 31.12 11.94 0.06
C ALA A 140 30.47 10.53 0.08
N GLU A 141 29.27 10.41 0.62
CA GLU A 141 28.54 9.13 0.75
C GLU A 141 27.40 9.01 -0.27
N LYS A 142 27.11 10.08 -1.00
CA LYS A 142 25.94 10.21 -1.88
C LYS A 142 25.86 9.11 -2.94
N ASP A 143 26.93 8.85 -3.66
CA ASP A 143 26.93 7.82 -4.71
C ASP A 143 26.78 6.41 -4.14
N LEU A 144 27.41 6.13 -2.98
CA LEU A 144 27.26 4.88 -2.29
C LEU A 144 25.81 4.64 -1.86
N MET A 145 25.22 5.65 -1.21
CA MET A 145 23.82 5.53 -0.75
C MET A 145 22.86 5.43 -1.92
N ARG A 146 23.06 6.18 -2.99
CA ARG A 146 22.25 6.12 -4.20
C ARG A 146 22.24 4.73 -4.85
N GLN A 147 23.36 4.03 -4.82
CA GLN A 147 23.46 2.66 -5.33
C GLN A 147 22.88 1.63 -4.37
N ALA A 148 23.11 1.77 -3.08
CA ALA A 148 22.73 0.77 -2.09
C ALA A 148 21.25 0.80 -1.73
N LEU A 149 20.62 1.97 -1.63
CA LEU A 149 19.24 2.12 -1.15
C LEU A 149 18.21 1.31 -1.96
N PRO A 150 18.21 1.31 -3.31
CA PRO A 150 17.25 0.52 -4.08
C PRO A 150 17.34 -0.98 -3.76
N GLU A 151 18.55 -1.51 -3.68
CA GLU A 151 18.77 -2.94 -3.39
C GLU A 151 18.38 -3.30 -1.95
N LEU A 152 18.77 -2.46 -0.99
CA LEU A 152 18.42 -2.65 0.43
C LEU A 152 16.92 -2.63 0.65
N MET A 153 16.20 -1.69 0.03
CA MET A 153 14.76 -1.55 0.20
C MET A 153 13.97 -2.61 -0.59
N SER A 154 14.38 -2.92 -1.81
CA SER A 154 13.73 -3.94 -2.64
C SER A 154 13.99 -5.36 -2.16
N GLY A 155 15.15 -5.60 -1.55
CA GLY A 155 15.60 -6.92 -1.11
C GLY A 155 15.04 -7.39 0.24
N VAL A 156 14.17 -6.60 0.90
CA VAL A 156 13.68 -6.94 2.25
C VAL A 156 12.68 -8.09 2.28
N ALA A 157 12.06 -8.38 1.14
CA ALA A 157 11.10 -9.49 1.03
C ALA A 157 11.07 -10.05 -0.39
N GLU A 158 10.83 -11.35 -0.47
CA GLU A 158 10.52 -12.04 -1.73
C GLU A 158 9.01 -12.10 -1.90
N LEU A 159 8.49 -11.39 -2.90
CA LEU A 159 7.07 -11.31 -3.21
C LEU A 159 6.78 -11.89 -4.60
N SER A 160 5.54 -12.27 -4.86
CA SER A 160 5.09 -12.71 -6.20
C SER A 160 5.11 -11.61 -7.26
N VAL A 161 5.28 -10.36 -6.84
CA VAL A 161 5.46 -9.18 -7.68
C VAL A 161 6.77 -8.48 -7.31
N PRO A 162 7.48 -7.85 -8.26
CA PRO A 162 8.71 -7.14 -7.93
C PRO A 162 8.44 -5.96 -6.99
N LEU A 163 9.25 -5.84 -5.94
CA LEU A 163 9.32 -4.64 -5.11
C LEU A 163 10.39 -3.72 -5.73
N ILE A 164 10.00 -2.52 -6.11
CA ILE A 164 10.90 -1.56 -6.74
C ILE A 164 10.99 -0.34 -5.83
N ALA A 165 12.22 0.07 -5.53
CA ALA A 165 12.51 1.31 -4.83
C ALA A 165 13.31 2.24 -5.74
N GLU A 166 12.91 3.49 -5.82
CA GLU A 166 13.60 4.53 -6.58
C GLU A 166 14.27 5.51 -5.62
N VAL A 167 15.36 6.13 -6.04
CA VAL A 167 16.09 7.12 -5.25
C VAL A 167 16.16 8.42 -6.00
N ALA A 168 15.66 9.47 -5.39
CA ALA A 168 15.86 10.84 -5.83
C ALA A 168 16.81 11.58 -4.87
N VAL A 169 17.52 12.56 -5.37
CA VAL A 169 18.52 13.35 -4.62
C VAL A 169 18.27 14.83 -4.88
N GLY A 170 18.22 15.62 -3.82
CA GLY A 170 18.05 17.07 -3.89
C GLY A 170 18.74 17.75 -2.71
N GLU A 171 18.84 19.06 -2.73
CA GLU A 171 19.35 19.85 -1.60
C GLU A 171 18.37 19.90 -0.42
N ASN A 172 17.12 19.60 -0.69
CA ASN A 172 16.06 19.45 0.29
C ASN A 172 15.01 18.47 -0.24
N TRP A 173 14.09 18.01 0.61
CA TRP A 173 13.10 17.00 0.26
C TRP A 173 12.22 17.38 -0.95
N ARG A 174 11.78 18.64 -1.02
CA ARG A 174 10.95 19.10 -2.15
C ARG A 174 11.68 19.01 -3.51
N ASP A 175 12.99 19.21 -3.51
CA ASP A 175 13.79 19.19 -4.75
C ASP A 175 14.20 17.75 -5.14
N ALA A 176 13.93 16.78 -4.26
CA ALA A 176 14.14 15.35 -4.49
C ALA A 176 12.86 14.61 -4.98
N GLU A 177 11.71 15.30 -5.09
CA GLU A 177 10.46 14.75 -5.63
C GLU A 177 10.45 14.66 -7.18
#